data_47c44e5232a3c5ffbd7618d767cbf047
#
_entry.id   47c44e5232a3c5ffbd7618d767cbf047
#
_cell.length_a   1.000
_cell.length_b   1.000
_cell.length_c   1.000
_cell.angle_alpha   90.00
_cell.angle_beta   90.00
_cell.angle_gamma   90.00
#
_symmetry.space_group_name_H-M   'P 1'
#
loop_
_entity.id
_entity.type
_entity.pdbx_description
1 polymer ?
#
loop_
_entity_poly.entity_id
_entity_poly.type
_entity_poly.pdbx_seq_one_letter_code
_entity_poly.pdbx_strand_id
1 'polypeptide(L)'
;MRLRYGMNPHQRSATASPIDPARPPFRLLNGEASYINVLDAAAAWQLVREAATALGRPAAASFKHVSPAGAATAGPIDAVMAETYRLDAPAVGAVTSAYVRARDADPKSSYGDFVAVSAPVDAELAELLRRVVSDGIVAPGYEPGVLAELSAKKGGRFLVVEADPGFQPPPTETREVFGLRLTQPRDDVALTRDLLARPGLPSSAVDDLLLGLIVVKYTQSNSVAYLRDGMTLGIGAGQQSRVDCTRLAGAKVDTWWLRRHPSLAGPDAGARVQDRVTEQLRRTAGLPDDADRAGWLGRLDRVALVSDGALPFADNVEQAALHGVRFIAEPGDSVRSADVLAECRRHGIDLVHTGVRLFRH
;
A
#
# COMPACT_ATOMS: atom_id res chain seq x y z
N MET A 1 4.71 -16.08 21.57
CA MET A 1 3.77 -17.04 20.96
C MET A 1 4.52 -18.07 20.12
N ARG A 2 4.03 -19.30 20.07
CA ARG A 2 4.52 -20.31 19.12
C ARG A 2 3.96 -19.95 17.73
N LEU A 3 4.81 -20.04 16.70
CA LEU A 3 4.41 -19.85 15.31
C LEU A 3 4.20 -21.19 14.64
N ARG A 4 3.34 -21.24 13.64
CA ARG A 4 3.03 -22.45 12.86
C ARG A 4 4.29 -23.00 12.16
N TYR A 5 5.14 -22.11 11.64
CA TYR A 5 6.47 -22.37 11.05
C TYR A 5 7.19 -21.02 10.87
N GLY A 6 8.47 -21.08 10.52
CA GLY A 6 9.28 -19.91 10.20
C GLY A 6 8.91 -19.27 8.85
N MET A 7 9.89 -18.74 8.11
CA MET A 7 9.67 -18.22 6.75
C MET A 7 9.13 -19.31 5.83
N ASN A 8 9.64 -20.53 5.97
CA ASN A 8 9.28 -21.68 5.15
C ASN A 8 8.73 -22.83 6.03
N PRO A 9 7.84 -23.69 5.49
CA PRO A 9 7.21 -24.77 6.26
C PRO A 9 8.16 -25.77 6.91
N HIS A 10 9.38 -25.95 6.36
CA HIS A 10 10.40 -26.82 6.93
C HIS A 10 11.15 -26.21 8.13
N GLN A 11 11.09 -24.88 8.32
CA GLN A 11 11.67 -24.16 9.45
C GLN A 11 10.72 -24.23 10.65
N ARG A 12 10.71 -25.38 11.34
CA ARG A 12 9.83 -25.63 12.49
C ARG A 12 10.42 -25.13 13.80
N SER A 13 9.54 -25.05 14.81
CA SER A 13 9.84 -24.51 16.14
C SER A 13 10.09 -22.99 16.13
N ALA A 14 9.46 -22.29 15.19
CA ALA A 14 9.51 -20.83 15.14
C ALA A 14 8.68 -20.21 16.27
N THR A 15 9.17 -19.10 16.81
CA THR A 15 8.52 -18.35 17.89
C THR A 15 8.57 -16.84 17.63
N ALA A 16 7.63 -16.11 18.20
CA ALA A 16 7.68 -14.66 18.32
C ALA A 16 7.43 -14.29 19.78
N SER A 17 8.25 -13.42 20.33
CA SER A 17 8.14 -12.91 21.70
C SER A 17 8.24 -11.40 21.69
N PRO A 18 7.43 -10.69 22.49
CA PRO A 18 7.66 -9.27 22.69
C PRO A 18 9.04 -9.06 23.36
N ILE A 19 9.73 -8.00 22.99
CA ILE A 19 11.01 -7.61 23.63
C ILE A 19 10.76 -7.27 25.09
N ASP A 20 9.66 -6.54 25.37
CA ASP A 20 9.14 -6.31 26.71
C ASP A 20 7.84 -7.11 26.89
N PRO A 21 7.84 -8.19 27.70
CA PRO A 21 6.66 -8.99 27.95
C PRO A 21 5.48 -8.24 28.59
N ALA A 22 5.76 -7.15 29.32
CA ALA A 22 4.71 -6.34 29.96
C ALA A 22 3.98 -5.42 28.96
N ARG A 23 4.58 -5.18 27.80
CA ARG A 23 4.03 -4.28 26.76
C ARG A 23 4.12 -4.90 25.36
N PRO A 24 3.35 -5.96 25.08
CA PRO A 24 3.35 -6.58 23.77
C PRO A 24 2.72 -5.64 22.73
N PRO A 25 3.35 -5.48 21.53
CA PRO A 25 2.81 -4.63 20.47
C PRO A 25 1.51 -5.17 19.87
N PHE A 26 1.33 -6.50 19.95
CA PHE A 26 0.21 -7.21 19.33
C PHE A 26 -0.35 -8.30 20.24
N ARG A 27 -1.67 -8.51 20.13
CA ARG A 27 -2.36 -9.68 20.66
C ARG A 27 -2.97 -10.48 19.50
N LEU A 28 -2.65 -11.76 19.40
CA LEU A 28 -3.30 -12.65 18.45
C LEU A 28 -4.62 -13.11 19.07
N LEU A 29 -5.75 -12.66 18.51
CA LEU A 29 -7.09 -12.95 19.00
C LEU A 29 -7.67 -14.22 18.37
N ASN A 30 -7.25 -14.57 17.14
CA ASN A 30 -7.69 -15.78 16.45
C ASN A 30 -6.63 -16.29 15.46
N GLY A 31 -6.60 -17.62 15.28
CA GLY A 31 -5.76 -18.31 14.30
C GLY A 31 -4.35 -18.62 14.81
N GLU A 32 -3.52 -19.22 13.94
CA GLU A 32 -2.12 -19.53 14.19
C GLU A 32 -1.25 -18.84 13.15
N ALA A 33 -0.46 -17.84 13.56
CA ALA A 33 0.40 -17.06 12.68
C ALA A 33 1.63 -17.87 12.22
N SER A 34 2.07 -17.66 10.99
CA SER A 34 3.42 -17.98 10.54
C SER A 34 4.35 -16.79 10.77
N TYR A 35 5.65 -17.02 10.60
CA TYR A 35 6.66 -15.95 10.72
C TYR A 35 6.36 -14.78 9.79
N ILE A 36 6.00 -15.08 8.52
CA ILE A 36 5.70 -14.04 7.53
C ILE A 36 4.41 -13.26 7.85
N ASN A 37 3.41 -13.92 8.46
CA ASN A 37 2.19 -13.22 8.89
C ASN A 37 2.49 -12.17 9.98
N VAL A 38 3.44 -12.47 10.88
CA VAL A 38 3.86 -11.51 11.92
C VAL A 38 4.61 -10.34 11.28
N LEU A 39 5.46 -10.59 10.29
CA LEU A 39 6.15 -9.54 9.55
C LEU A 39 5.18 -8.65 8.77
N ASP A 40 4.21 -9.27 8.06
CA ASP A 40 3.15 -8.54 7.34
C ASP A 40 2.34 -7.66 8.30
N ALA A 41 1.84 -8.23 9.41
CA ALA A 41 1.07 -7.50 10.41
C ALA A 41 1.86 -6.31 10.99
N ALA A 42 3.14 -6.54 11.35
CA ALA A 42 3.97 -5.51 11.95
C ALA A 42 4.28 -4.37 10.97
N ALA A 43 4.60 -4.67 9.72
CA ALA A 43 4.89 -3.65 8.71
C ALA A 43 3.63 -2.89 8.31
N ALA A 44 2.53 -3.61 8.07
CA ALA A 44 1.25 -3.04 7.67
C ALA A 44 0.66 -2.12 8.75
N TRP A 45 0.74 -2.52 10.03
CA TRP A 45 0.27 -1.71 11.16
C TRP A 45 1.04 -0.39 11.26
N GLN A 46 2.37 -0.44 11.16
CA GLN A 46 3.19 0.78 11.21
C GLN A 46 2.80 1.74 10.08
N LEU A 47 2.63 1.25 8.84
CA LEU A 47 2.20 2.07 7.71
C LEU A 47 0.87 2.76 7.97
N VAL A 48 -0.18 2.01 8.33
CA VAL A 48 -1.52 2.60 8.47
C VAL A 48 -1.63 3.54 9.66
N ARG A 49 -0.90 3.27 10.76
CA ARG A 49 -0.82 4.16 11.93
C ARG A 49 -0.15 5.48 11.56
N GLU A 50 1.00 5.44 10.87
CA GLU A 50 1.73 6.63 10.43
C GLU A 50 0.90 7.43 9.42
N ALA A 51 0.29 6.77 8.43
CA ALA A 51 -0.56 7.42 7.43
C ALA A 51 -1.78 8.11 8.06
N ALA A 52 -2.47 7.43 8.99
CA ALA A 52 -3.62 8.03 9.66
C ALA A 52 -3.24 9.23 10.53
N THR A 53 -2.10 9.16 11.22
CA THR A 53 -1.59 10.27 12.04
C THR A 53 -1.20 11.47 11.17
N ALA A 54 -0.47 11.23 10.07
CA ALA A 54 0.03 12.30 9.20
C ALA A 54 -1.08 12.99 8.39
N LEU A 55 -2.13 12.24 8.01
CA LEU A 55 -3.19 12.72 7.11
C LEU A 55 -4.52 13.02 7.83
N GLY A 56 -4.64 12.67 9.13
CA GLY A 56 -5.84 12.95 9.93
C GLY A 56 -7.10 12.20 9.49
N ARG A 57 -6.94 11.07 8.81
CA ARG A 57 -8.06 10.24 8.27
C ARG A 57 -7.77 8.76 8.48
N PRO A 58 -8.80 7.91 8.65
CA PRO A 58 -8.61 6.47 8.64
C PRO A 58 -7.82 6.01 7.42
N ALA A 59 -6.85 5.14 7.64
CA ALA A 59 -5.99 4.58 6.61
C ALA A 59 -6.07 3.05 6.62
N ALA A 60 -5.85 2.45 5.46
CA ALA A 60 -5.77 1.01 5.30
C ALA A 60 -4.66 0.61 4.34
N ALA A 61 -4.19 -0.62 4.47
CA ALA A 61 -3.22 -1.23 3.57
C ALA A 61 -3.55 -2.70 3.31
N SER A 62 -3.24 -3.14 2.10
CA SER A 62 -3.23 -4.53 1.66
C SER A 62 -1.77 -4.95 1.55
N PHE A 63 -1.31 -5.85 2.42
CA PHE A 63 0.09 -6.30 2.48
C PHE A 63 0.25 -7.72 1.96
N LYS A 64 1.38 -7.96 1.30
CA LYS A 64 1.78 -9.30 0.89
C LYS A 64 3.30 -9.35 0.73
N HIS A 65 3.93 -10.39 1.31
CA HIS A 65 5.38 -10.57 1.29
C HIS A 65 6.14 -9.34 1.84
N VAL A 66 5.65 -8.83 2.97
CA VAL A 66 6.24 -7.72 3.74
C VAL A 66 6.34 -6.40 2.96
N SER A 67 5.49 -6.24 1.93
CA SER A 67 5.36 -5.01 1.17
C SER A 67 3.89 -4.70 0.88
N PRO A 68 3.49 -3.44 0.77
CA PRO A 68 2.13 -3.09 0.40
C PRO A 68 1.87 -3.40 -1.07
N ALA A 69 0.78 -4.12 -1.35
CA ALA A 69 0.17 -4.18 -2.69
C ALA A 69 -0.58 -2.88 -2.99
N GLY A 70 -1.12 -2.26 -1.95
CA GLY A 70 -1.74 -0.94 -2.00
C GLY A 70 -2.00 -0.38 -0.61
N ALA A 71 -2.14 0.95 -0.55
CA ALA A 71 -2.48 1.70 0.65
C ALA A 71 -3.36 2.90 0.29
N ALA A 72 -4.28 3.27 1.17
CA ALA A 72 -5.14 4.42 0.97
C ALA A 72 -5.65 4.98 2.29
N THR A 73 -6.06 6.23 2.26
CA THR A 73 -6.92 6.84 3.28
C THR A 73 -8.39 6.73 2.89
N ALA A 74 -9.28 6.93 3.85
CA ALA A 74 -10.71 7.04 3.60
C ALA A 74 -11.00 8.10 2.53
N GLY A 75 -11.90 7.78 1.60
CA GLY A 75 -12.23 8.65 0.49
C GLY A 75 -13.32 8.06 -0.42
N PRO A 76 -13.63 8.72 -1.53
CA PRO A 76 -14.71 8.28 -2.41
C PRO A 76 -14.42 6.91 -3.04
N ILE A 77 -15.47 6.13 -3.20
CA ILE A 77 -15.50 4.86 -3.93
C ILE A 77 -16.05 5.13 -5.33
N ASP A 78 -15.31 4.78 -6.37
CA ASP A 78 -15.77 4.91 -7.74
C ASP A 78 -16.68 3.73 -8.16
N ALA A 79 -17.29 3.84 -9.35
CA ALA A 79 -18.23 2.84 -9.84
C ALA A 79 -17.59 1.45 -10.01
N VAL A 80 -16.32 1.38 -10.45
CA VAL A 80 -15.61 0.11 -10.62
C VAL A 80 -15.36 -0.57 -9.27
N MET A 81 -14.96 0.21 -8.25
CA MET A 81 -14.80 -0.30 -6.90
C MET A 81 -16.15 -0.76 -6.32
N ALA A 82 -17.19 0.08 -6.42
CA ALA A 82 -18.53 -0.25 -5.93
C ALA A 82 -19.05 -1.55 -6.53
N GLU A 83 -18.93 -1.73 -7.83
CA GLU A 83 -19.35 -2.92 -8.55
C GLU A 83 -18.48 -4.14 -8.20
N THR A 84 -17.15 -3.98 -8.19
CA THR A 84 -16.22 -5.08 -7.88
C THR A 84 -16.47 -5.64 -6.49
N TYR A 85 -16.66 -4.78 -5.51
CA TYR A 85 -16.80 -5.17 -4.10
C TYR A 85 -18.26 -5.23 -3.63
N ARG A 86 -19.24 -4.92 -4.49
CA ARG A 86 -20.68 -4.88 -4.19
C ARG A 86 -20.99 -3.98 -3.01
N LEU A 87 -20.67 -2.71 -3.16
CA LEU A 87 -20.86 -1.69 -2.15
C LEU A 87 -21.92 -0.68 -2.61
N ASP A 88 -22.67 -0.16 -1.65
CA ASP A 88 -23.50 1.03 -1.87
C ASP A 88 -22.62 2.27 -1.71
N ALA A 89 -22.04 2.73 -2.83
CA ALA A 89 -20.97 3.71 -2.85
C ALA A 89 -21.23 5.00 -2.02
N PRO A 90 -22.42 5.59 -2.00
CA PRO A 90 -22.68 6.78 -1.19
C PRO A 90 -22.65 6.54 0.31
N ALA A 91 -22.88 5.29 0.77
CA ALA A 91 -23.06 4.95 2.18
C ALA A 91 -21.85 4.22 2.80
N VAL A 92 -20.75 4.01 2.04
CA VAL A 92 -19.58 3.25 2.53
C VAL A 92 -18.87 3.98 3.66
N GLY A 93 -18.70 3.28 4.79
CA GLY A 93 -17.99 3.77 5.97
C GLY A 93 -16.50 4.08 5.70
N ALA A 94 -15.93 4.94 6.52
CA ALA A 94 -14.57 5.45 6.31
C ALA A 94 -13.51 4.32 6.31
N VAL A 95 -13.61 3.35 7.22
CA VAL A 95 -12.65 2.25 7.34
C VAL A 95 -12.75 1.30 6.14
N THR A 96 -13.98 0.95 5.77
CA THR A 96 -14.27 0.12 4.59
C THR A 96 -13.79 0.79 3.32
N SER A 97 -14.06 2.09 3.14
CA SER A 97 -13.61 2.83 1.96
C SER A 97 -12.09 2.87 1.83
N ALA A 98 -11.38 3.08 2.94
CA ALA A 98 -9.91 3.05 2.96
C ALA A 98 -9.38 1.68 2.49
N TYR A 99 -9.94 0.58 3.01
CA TYR A 99 -9.49 -0.76 2.62
C TYR A 99 -9.83 -1.11 1.17
N VAL A 100 -11.04 -0.79 0.71
CA VAL A 100 -11.42 -1.02 -0.69
C VAL A 100 -10.47 -0.32 -1.63
N ARG A 101 -10.18 0.95 -1.38
CA ARG A 101 -9.26 1.76 -2.19
C ARG A 101 -7.84 1.22 -2.14
N ALA A 102 -7.35 0.80 -0.98
CA ALA A 102 -6.04 0.16 -0.83
C ALA A 102 -5.97 -1.15 -1.63
N ARG A 103 -6.99 -1.99 -1.53
CA ARG A 103 -7.04 -3.28 -2.22
C ARG A 103 -7.23 -3.13 -3.73
N ASP A 104 -7.98 -2.13 -4.18
CA ASP A 104 -8.27 -1.89 -5.60
C ASP A 104 -7.08 -1.34 -6.39
N ALA A 105 -6.06 -0.82 -5.72
CA ALA A 105 -4.79 -0.39 -6.32
C ALA A 105 -4.12 -1.51 -7.13
N ASP A 106 -4.07 -2.72 -6.55
CA ASP A 106 -3.57 -3.93 -7.21
C ASP A 106 -4.36 -5.15 -6.70
N PRO A 107 -5.58 -5.37 -7.19
CA PRO A 107 -6.44 -6.43 -6.69
C PRO A 107 -5.93 -7.84 -7.01
N LYS A 108 -5.04 -7.98 -8.00
CA LYS A 108 -4.36 -9.23 -8.33
C LYS A 108 -3.36 -9.60 -7.22
N SER A 109 -2.49 -8.68 -6.83
CA SER A 109 -1.51 -8.90 -5.76
C SER A 109 -2.16 -8.99 -4.38
N SER A 110 -3.31 -8.34 -4.18
CA SER A 110 -4.09 -8.36 -2.94
C SER A 110 -4.85 -9.69 -2.70
N TYR A 111 -4.78 -10.65 -3.59
CA TYR A 111 -5.33 -11.99 -3.34
C TYR A 111 -4.56 -12.71 -2.25
N GLY A 112 -5.19 -12.96 -1.11
CA GLY A 112 -4.53 -13.55 0.07
C GLY A 112 -3.66 -12.54 0.83
N ASP A 113 -4.06 -11.27 0.85
CA ASP A 113 -3.37 -10.21 1.58
C ASP A 113 -3.48 -10.36 3.11
N PHE A 114 -2.60 -9.64 3.79
CA PHE A 114 -2.75 -9.27 5.19
C PHE A 114 -3.27 -7.84 5.26
N VAL A 115 -4.46 -7.68 5.84
CA VAL A 115 -5.17 -6.41 5.91
C VAL A 115 -4.69 -5.62 7.12
N ALA A 116 -4.47 -4.31 6.97
CA ALA A 116 -4.28 -3.41 8.10
C ALA A 116 -5.24 -2.23 7.99
N VAL A 117 -5.82 -1.84 9.12
CA VAL A 117 -6.65 -0.62 9.24
C VAL A 117 -6.28 0.15 10.51
N SER A 118 -6.29 1.46 10.43
CA SER A 118 -5.87 2.35 11.52
C SER A 118 -6.96 2.68 12.54
N ALA A 119 -8.19 2.22 12.31
CA ALA A 119 -9.35 2.42 13.18
C ALA A 119 -10.00 1.06 13.51
N PRO A 120 -10.85 0.98 14.54
CA PRO A 120 -11.55 -0.25 14.88
C PRO A 120 -12.33 -0.81 13.69
N VAL A 121 -12.33 -2.15 13.58
CA VAL A 121 -13.09 -2.86 12.54
C VAL A 121 -14.56 -2.88 12.90
N ASP A 122 -15.39 -2.34 12.01
CA ASP A 122 -16.83 -2.32 12.10
C ASP A 122 -17.48 -3.53 11.39
N ALA A 123 -18.78 -3.66 11.52
CA ALA A 123 -19.55 -4.74 10.89
C ALA A 123 -19.51 -4.67 9.36
N GLU A 124 -19.44 -3.47 8.75
CA GLU A 124 -19.40 -3.31 7.31
C GLU A 124 -18.07 -3.86 6.73
N LEU A 125 -16.93 -3.52 7.34
CA LEU A 125 -15.64 -4.07 6.93
C LEU A 125 -15.58 -5.58 7.18
N ALA A 126 -16.13 -6.09 8.28
CA ALA A 126 -16.19 -7.51 8.56
C ALA A 126 -16.96 -8.27 7.47
N GLU A 127 -18.14 -7.77 7.06
CA GLU A 127 -18.94 -8.34 5.97
C GLU A 127 -18.18 -8.33 4.63
N LEU A 128 -17.45 -7.25 4.30
CA LEU A 128 -16.60 -7.20 3.12
C LEU A 128 -15.50 -8.27 3.20
N LEU A 129 -14.84 -8.39 4.35
CA LEU A 129 -13.77 -9.37 4.57
C LEU A 129 -14.26 -10.81 4.43
N ARG A 130 -15.51 -11.12 4.71
CA ARG A 130 -16.09 -12.46 4.43
C ARG A 130 -16.08 -12.80 2.95
N ARG A 131 -16.23 -11.82 2.09
CA ARG A 131 -16.37 -11.98 0.62
C ARG A 131 -15.04 -11.96 -0.13
N VAL A 132 -13.97 -11.40 0.45
CA VAL A 132 -12.64 -11.33 -0.18
C VAL A 132 -11.71 -12.42 0.37
N VAL A 133 -10.73 -12.84 -0.43
CA VAL A 133 -9.67 -13.75 0.03
C VAL A 133 -8.56 -12.93 0.64
N SER A 134 -8.39 -13.10 1.97
CA SER A 134 -7.34 -12.49 2.78
C SER A 134 -6.86 -13.47 3.84
N ASP A 135 -5.63 -13.33 4.33
CA ASP A 135 -5.02 -14.25 5.31
C ASP A 135 -5.24 -13.81 6.75
N GLY A 136 -5.30 -12.52 6.98
CA GLY A 136 -5.52 -11.96 8.31
C GLY A 136 -5.79 -10.48 8.28
N ILE A 137 -6.03 -9.93 9.46
CA ILE A 137 -6.21 -8.50 9.70
C ILE A 137 -5.49 -8.06 10.96
N VAL A 138 -4.93 -6.86 10.94
CA VAL A 138 -4.44 -6.13 12.12
C VAL A 138 -5.17 -4.79 12.24
N ALA A 139 -5.68 -4.51 13.44
CA ALA A 139 -6.43 -3.30 13.75
C ALA A 139 -6.24 -2.92 15.23
N PRO A 140 -6.53 -1.66 15.63
CA PRO A 140 -6.45 -1.23 17.04
C PRO A 140 -7.59 -1.75 17.90
N GLY A 141 -8.61 -2.38 17.31
CA GLY A 141 -9.76 -2.95 17.98
C GLY A 141 -10.81 -3.49 17.03
N TYR A 142 -11.83 -4.09 17.58
CA TYR A 142 -12.93 -4.74 16.87
C TYR A 142 -14.25 -4.41 17.57
N GLU A 143 -15.26 -3.97 16.84
CA GLU A 143 -16.56 -3.69 17.40
C GLU A 143 -17.24 -4.97 17.96
N PRO A 144 -18.23 -4.83 18.86
CA PRO A 144 -18.95 -6.00 19.40
C PRO A 144 -19.51 -6.90 18.31
N GLY A 145 -19.23 -8.21 18.40
CA GLY A 145 -19.67 -9.22 17.42
C GLY A 145 -18.71 -9.45 16.25
N VAL A 146 -17.94 -8.45 15.84
CA VAL A 146 -17.02 -8.53 14.69
C VAL A 146 -15.95 -9.61 14.88
N LEU A 147 -15.39 -9.74 16.08
CA LEU A 147 -14.37 -10.76 16.37
C LEU A 147 -14.92 -12.19 16.14
N ALA A 148 -16.15 -12.46 16.56
CA ALA A 148 -16.77 -13.77 16.36
C ALA A 148 -16.98 -14.07 14.87
N GLU A 149 -17.43 -13.09 14.10
CA GLU A 149 -17.63 -13.20 12.65
C GLU A 149 -16.32 -13.48 11.91
N LEU A 150 -15.29 -12.70 12.19
CA LEU A 150 -13.97 -12.87 11.55
C LEU A 150 -13.30 -14.18 11.97
N SER A 151 -13.47 -14.60 13.23
CA SER A 151 -12.93 -15.86 13.73
C SER A 151 -13.53 -17.08 13.04
N ALA A 152 -14.75 -17.02 12.55
CA ALA A 152 -15.38 -18.12 11.80
C ALA A 152 -14.84 -18.24 10.35
N LYS A 153 -14.22 -17.19 9.81
CA LYS A 153 -13.68 -17.18 8.44
C LYS A 153 -12.59 -18.22 8.28
N LYS A 154 -12.48 -18.81 7.05
CA LYS A 154 -11.51 -19.88 6.71
C LYS A 154 -11.58 -21.11 7.62
N GLY A 155 -12.76 -21.40 8.19
CA GLY A 155 -12.91 -22.51 9.14
C GLY A 155 -12.09 -22.31 10.43
N GLY A 156 -12.07 -21.09 10.95
CA GLY A 156 -11.37 -20.71 12.18
C GLY A 156 -9.90 -20.34 12.02
N ARG A 157 -9.37 -20.31 10.79
CA ARG A 157 -7.95 -20.07 10.52
C ARG A 157 -7.60 -18.65 10.09
N PHE A 158 -8.59 -17.76 9.98
CA PHE A 158 -8.34 -16.35 9.67
C PHE A 158 -7.62 -15.68 10.84
N LEU A 159 -6.52 -14.99 10.55
CA LEU A 159 -5.73 -14.33 11.60
C LEU A 159 -6.38 -13.02 11.99
N VAL A 160 -6.67 -12.87 13.28
CA VAL A 160 -7.16 -11.62 13.86
C VAL A 160 -6.16 -11.14 14.88
N VAL A 161 -5.55 -9.98 14.59
CA VAL A 161 -4.48 -9.39 15.40
C VAL A 161 -4.94 -8.03 15.90
N GLU A 162 -4.91 -7.84 17.22
CA GLU A 162 -5.12 -6.52 17.82
C GLU A 162 -3.78 -5.87 18.10
N ALA A 163 -3.62 -4.64 17.62
CA ALA A 163 -2.43 -3.82 17.81
C ALA A 163 -2.65 -2.81 18.95
N ASP A 164 -1.64 -2.60 19.79
CA ASP A 164 -1.62 -1.51 20.74
C ASP A 164 -1.29 -0.18 20.02
N PRO A 165 -2.24 0.77 19.89
CA PRO A 165 -1.99 2.05 19.24
C PRO A 165 -0.99 2.93 20.01
N GLY A 166 -0.85 2.71 21.32
CA GLY A 166 0.08 3.42 22.19
C GLY A 166 1.49 2.82 22.23
N PHE A 167 1.70 1.65 21.59
CA PHE A 167 3.01 1.02 21.59
C PHE A 167 4.05 1.86 20.84
N GLN A 168 5.18 2.10 21.52
CA GLN A 168 6.36 2.73 20.93
C GLN A 168 7.48 1.68 20.83
N PRO A 169 7.98 1.39 19.62
CA PRO A 169 9.06 0.43 19.45
C PRO A 169 10.35 0.98 20.08
N PRO A 170 11.31 0.11 20.46
CA PRO A 170 12.61 0.54 20.95
C PRO A 170 13.31 1.49 19.97
N PRO A 171 14.10 2.45 20.45
CA PRO A 171 14.78 3.43 19.59
C PRO A 171 15.90 2.81 18.74
N THR A 172 16.30 1.60 19.09
CA THR A 172 17.34 0.83 18.39
C THR A 172 16.74 -0.44 17.80
N GLU A 173 17.09 -0.73 16.57
CA GLU A 173 16.79 -2.02 15.96
C GLU A 173 18.05 -2.86 15.76
N THR A 174 17.90 -4.17 15.89
CA THR A 174 18.98 -5.14 15.77
C THR A 174 18.57 -6.26 14.82
N ARG A 175 19.46 -6.64 13.93
CA ARG A 175 19.29 -7.73 12.98
C ARG A 175 20.48 -8.67 13.03
N GLU A 176 20.23 -9.97 13.08
CA GLU A 176 21.28 -10.99 13.01
C GLU A 176 21.37 -11.55 11.59
N VAL A 177 22.53 -11.47 10.99
CA VAL A 177 22.81 -11.92 9.62
C VAL A 177 24.14 -12.65 9.59
N PHE A 178 24.15 -13.91 9.22
CA PHE A 178 25.37 -14.73 9.01
C PHE A 178 26.40 -14.59 10.14
N GLY A 179 25.94 -14.65 11.41
CA GLY A 179 26.80 -14.53 12.59
C GLY A 179 27.19 -13.10 12.98
N LEU A 180 26.74 -12.10 12.26
CA LEU A 180 26.89 -10.70 12.61
C LEU A 180 25.62 -10.17 13.26
N ARG A 181 25.78 -9.33 14.28
CA ARG A 181 24.70 -8.52 14.82
C ARG A 181 24.86 -7.10 14.31
N LEU A 182 23.93 -6.68 13.45
CA LEU A 182 23.83 -5.32 12.95
C LEU A 182 22.90 -4.54 13.86
N THR A 183 23.36 -3.37 14.32
CA THR A 183 22.58 -2.49 15.23
C THR A 183 22.59 -1.08 14.67
N GLN A 184 21.43 -0.46 14.62
CA GLN A 184 21.27 0.92 14.14
C GLN A 184 20.15 1.63 14.91
N PRO A 185 20.13 2.97 14.94
CA PRO A 185 18.93 3.68 15.34
C PRO A 185 17.76 3.25 14.47
N ARG A 186 16.58 3.18 15.06
CA ARG A 186 15.35 2.97 14.28
C ARG A 186 15.12 4.16 13.32
N ASP A 187 14.60 3.88 12.15
CA ASP A 187 14.11 4.92 11.25
C ASP A 187 12.79 5.48 11.83
N ASP A 188 12.92 6.55 12.61
CA ASP A 188 11.83 7.28 13.26
C ASP A 188 11.62 8.68 12.66
N VAL A 189 12.21 8.92 11.48
CA VAL A 189 12.05 10.19 10.77
C VAL A 189 10.56 10.53 10.63
N ALA A 190 10.18 11.69 11.14
CA ALA A 190 8.81 12.18 11.03
C ALA A 190 8.54 12.67 9.60
N LEU A 191 7.67 11.95 8.90
CA LEU A 191 7.20 12.36 7.58
C LEU A 191 6.04 13.34 7.76
N THR A 192 6.29 14.61 7.45
CA THR A 192 5.34 15.72 7.66
C THR A 192 5.16 16.53 6.38
N ARG A 193 4.12 17.35 6.33
CA ARG A 193 3.85 18.29 5.23
C ARG A 193 5.01 19.26 5.00
N ASP A 194 5.78 19.58 6.05
CA ASP A 194 6.91 20.52 5.96
C ASP A 194 8.02 20.02 5.03
N LEU A 195 8.23 18.67 4.94
CA LEU A 195 9.15 18.08 3.97
C LEU A 195 8.75 18.34 2.51
N LEU A 196 7.47 18.65 2.30
CA LEU A 196 6.87 18.86 0.99
C LEU A 196 6.52 20.35 0.76
N ALA A 197 6.95 21.24 1.66
CA ALA A 197 6.64 22.66 1.58
C ALA A 197 7.27 23.30 0.33
N ARG A 198 6.42 23.56 -0.67
CA ARG A 198 6.79 24.23 -1.92
C ARG A 198 5.69 25.20 -2.35
N PRO A 199 6.01 26.46 -2.69
CA PRO A 199 5.02 27.39 -3.20
C PRO A 199 4.32 26.86 -4.46
N GLY A 200 2.99 26.93 -4.47
CA GLY A 200 2.16 26.51 -5.62
C GLY A 200 1.80 25.03 -5.67
N LEU A 201 2.31 24.19 -4.79
CA LEU A 201 1.92 22.78 -4.73
C LEU A 201 0.50 22.66 -4.14
N PRO A 202 -0.47 22.03 -4.86
CA PRO A 202 -1.82 21.84 -4.33
C PRO A 202 -1.84 20.98 -3.07
N SER A 203 -2.72 21.27 -2.11
CA SER A 203 -2.81 20.48 -0.87
C SER A 203 -3.13 19.01 -1.11
N SER A 204 -3.92 18.69 -2.14
CA SER A 204 -4.19 17.30 -2.54
C SER A 204 -2.92 16.58 -3.01
N ALA A 205 -2.04 17.28 -3.74
CA ALA A 205 -0.76 16.70 -4.15
C ALA A 205 0.18 16.51 -2.95
N VAL A 206 0.16 17.43 -1.98
CA VAL A 206 0.92 17.28 -0.72
C VAL A 206 0.44 16.04 0.04
N ASP A 207 -0.87 15.80 0.12
CA ASP A 207 -1.43 14.62 0.78
C ASP A 207 -1.01 13.32 0.06
N ASP A 208 -1.07 13.31 -1.28
CA ASP A 208 -0.66 12.17 -2.07
C ASP A 208 0.85 11.89 -1.93
N LEU A 209 1.69 12.91 -2.02
CA LEU A 209 3.13 12.78 -1.82
C LEU A 209 3.48 12.31 -0.41
N LEU A 210 2.79 12.83 0.62
CA LEU A 210 3.01 12.42 2.01
C LEU A 210 2.62 10.96 2.23
N LEU A 211 1.46 10.53 1.71
CA LEU A 211 1.09 9.12 1.74
C LEU A 211 2.12 8.26 1.00
N GLY A 212 2.61 8.74 -0.14
CA GLY A 212 3.63 8.06 -0.93
C GLY A 212 4.95 7.86 -0.18
N LEU A 213 5.44 8.90 0.52
CA LEU A 213 6.64 8.80 1.38
C LEU A 213 6.46 7.72 2.46
N ILE A 214 5.28 7.70 3.11
CA ILE A 214 4.96 6.67 4.11
C ILE A 214 4.91 5.29 3.46
N VAL A 215 4.31 5.15 2.29
CA VAL A 215 4.22 3.86 1.57
C VAL A 215 5.60 3.33 1.22
N VAL A 216 6.49 4.15 0.63
CA VAL A 216 7.84 3.67 0.25
C VAL A 216 8.71 3.37 1.47
N LYS A 217 8.54 4.07 2.60
CA LYS A 217 9.21 3.76 3.88
C LYS A 217 8.94 2.33 4.36
N TYR A 218 7.78 1.76 4.03
CA TYR A 218 7.39 0.39 4.37
C TYR A 218 7.44 -0.58 3.20
N THR A 219 8.08 -0.20 2.09
CA THR A 219 8.23 -1.00 0.88
C THR A 219 9.69 -1.38 0.66
N GLN A 220 9.96 -2.63 0.30
CA GLN A 220 11.33 -3.09 0.02
C GLN A 220 11.97 -2.32 -1.14
N SER A 221 13.17 -1.81 -0.93
CA SER A 221 13.94 -1.03 -1.90
C SER A 221 14.50 -1.87 -3.06
N ASN A 222 14.78 -1.27 -4.26
CA ASN A 222 14.26 0.05 -4.65
C ASN A 222 12.76 0.02 -4.72
N SER A 223 12.12 1.10 -4.29
CA SER A 223 10.68 1.22 -4.36
C SER A 223 10.23 2.58 -4.89
N VAL A 224 9.12 2.55 -5.61
CA VAL A 224 8.37 3.74 -6.04
C VAL A 224 6.88 3.50 -5.86
N ALA A 225 6.14 4.57 -5.62
CA ALA A 225 4.68 4.55 -5.54
C ALA A 225 4.09 5.65 -6.40
N TYR A 226 3.04 5.31 -7.16
CA TYR A 226 2.19 6.26 -7.85
C TYR A 226 0.90 6.42 -7.05
N LEU A 227 0.47 7.65 -6.86
CA LEU A 227 -0.69 7.97 -6.02
C LEU A 227 -1.58 9.03 -6.67
N ARG A 228 -2.85 9.00 -6.30
CA ARG A 228 -3.81 10.02 -6.64
C ARG A 228 -4.99 9.97 -5.68
N ASP A 229 -5.47 11.14 -5.28
CA ASP A 229 -6.67 11.30 -4.47
C ASP A 229 -6.64 10.48 -3.14
N GLY A 230 -5.46 10.40 -2.48
CA GLY A 230 -5.27 9.70 -1.20
C GLY A 230 -5.21 8.18 -1.30
N MET A 231 -4.85 7.63 -2.47
CA MET A 231 -4.61 6.19 -2.65
C MET A 231 -3.45 5.92 -3.59
N THR A 232 -2.80 4.79 -3.41
CA THR A 232 -1.84 4.27 -4.38
C THR A 232 -2.57 3.74 -5.62
N LEU A 233 -1.96 3.94 -6.80
CA LEU A 233 -2.42 3.38 -8.08
C LEU A 233 -1.53 2.25 -8.55
N GLY A 234 -0.25 2.27 -8.16
CA GLY A 234 0.72 1.24 -8.47
C GLY A 234 1.96 1.38 -7.60
N ILE A 235 2.48 0.26 -7.11
CA ILE A 235 3.69 0.20 -6.30
C ILE A 235 4.68 -0.75 -6.97
N GLY A 236 5.91 -0.30 -7.17
CA GLY A 236 7.06 -1.12 -7.50
C GLY A 236 7.91 -1.36 -6.26
N ALA A 237 8.39 -2.57 -6.05
CA ALA A 237 9.13 -2.97 -4.87
C ALA A 237 10.27 -3.93 -5.21
N GLY A 238 11.40 -3.84 -4.49
CA GLY A 238 12.47 -4.83 -4.50
C GLY A 238 13.24 -4.93 -5.83
N GLN A 239 13.26 -3.88 -6.65
CA GLN A 239 13.96 -3.90 -7.93
C GLN A 239 15.41 -3.38 -7.78
N GLN A 240 16.35 -4.01 -8.48
CA GLN A 240 17.75 -3.55 -8.50
C GLN A 240 17.90 -2.26 -9.34
N SER A 241 17.12 -2.12 -10.40
CA SER A 241 17.09 -0.92 -11.24
C SER A 241 15.92 -0.03 -10.88
N ARG A 242 16.18 1.27 -10.62
CA ARG A 242 15.12 2.20 -10.29
C ARG A 242 14.17 2.46 -11.45
N VAL A 243 14.69 2.59 -12.68
CA VAL A 243 13.84 2.78 -13.86
C VAL A 243 12.92 1.57 -14.10
N ASP A 244 13.40 0.35 -13.84
CA ASP A 244 12.54 -0.85 -13.96
C ASP A 244 11.50 -0.90 -12.84
N CYS A 245 11.83 -0.39 -11.65
CA CYS A 245 10.87 -0.20 -10.58
C CYS A 245 9.75 0.79 -10.98
N THR A 246 10.14 1.92 -11.60
CA THR A 246 9.22 2.94 -12.12
C THR A 246 8.31 2.35 -13.20
N ARG A 247 8.86 1.57 -14.14
CA ARG A 247 8.08 0.87 -15.19
C ARG A 247 7.11 -0.15 -14.62
N LEU A 248 7.56 -0.97 -13.67
CA LEU A 248 6.70 -1.97 -13.01
C LEU A 248 5.51 -1.32 -12.31
N ALA A 249 5.76 -0.24 -11.57
CA ALA A 249 4.71 0.50 -10.90
C ALA A 249 3.76 1.18 -11.90
N GLY A 250 4.30 1.79 -12.97
CA GLY A 250 3.53 2.41 -14.04
C GLY A 250 2.62 1.44 -14.78
N ALA A 251 3.08 0.22 -15.07
CA ALA A 251 2.23 -0.82 -15.67
C ALA A 251 1.02 -1.21 -14.80
N LYS A 252 1.17 -1.11 -13.46
CA LYS A 252 0.03 -1.29 -12.53
C LYS A 252 -0.93 -0.10 -12.60
N VAL A 253 -0.41 1.12 -12.72
CA VAL A 253 -1.23 2.33 -12.94
C VAL A 253 -2.07 2.19 -14.20
N ASP A 254 -1.47 1.78 -15.32
CA ASP A 254 -2.18 1.55 -16.57
C ASP A 254 -3.30 0.51 -16.40
N THR A 255 -2.98 -0.60 -15.72
CA THR A 255 -3.97 -1.65 -15.44
C THR A 255 -5.13 -1.11 -14.59
N TRP A 256 -4.82 -0.33 -13.54
CA TRP A 256 -5.81 0.28 -12.67
C TRP A 256 -6.71 1.24 -13.44
N TRP A 257 -6.14 2.09 -14.30
CA TRP A 257 -6.88 3.07 -15.10
C TRP A 257 -7.69 2.44 -16.22
N LEU A 258 -7.13 1.44 -16.92
CA LEU A 258 -7.82 0.70 -17.98
C LEU A 258 -9.02 -0.10 -17.46
N ARG A 259 -8.99 -0.60 -16.21
CA ARG A 259 -10.19 -1.23 -15.60
C ARG A 259 -11.40 -0.28 -15.53
N ARG A 260 -11.17 1.01 -15.67
CA ARG A 260 -12.17 2.08 -15.69
C ARG A 260 -12.55 2.51 -17.09
N HIS A 261 -12.06 1.82 -18.11
CA HIS A 261 -12.38 2.12 -19.50
C HIS A 261 -13.88 1.87 -19.77
N PRO A 262 -14.61 2.79 -20.44
CA PRO A 262 -16.05 2.67 -20.65
C PRO A 262 -16.51 1.41 -21.38
N SER A 263 -15.66 0.84 -22.26
CA SER A 263 -15.97 -0.41 -22.97
C SER A 263 -15.89 -1.66 -22.10
N LEU A 264 -15.34 -1.56 -20.88
CA LEU A 264 -15.26 -2.66 -19.91
C LEU A 264 -16.49 -2.64 -19.00
N ALA A 265 -17.67 -2.68 -19.57
CA ALA A 265 -18.91 -2.75 -18.84
C ALA A 265 -18.96 -3.96 -17.87
N GLY A 266 -19.54 -3.74 -16.74
CA GLY A 266 -19.61 -4.45 -15.49
C GLY A 266 -19.46 -5.97 -15.41
N PRO A 267 -19.09 -6.48 -14.24
CA PRO A 267 -18.95 -7.90 -13.98
C PRO A 267 -20.30 -8.61 -13.87
N ASP A 268 -20.27 -9.94 -14.02
CA ASP A 268 -21.42 -10.79 -13.70
C ASP A 268 -21.88 -10.60 -12.25
N ALA A 269 -23.13 -10.23 -12.05
CA ALA A 269 -23.71 -9.95 -10.73
C ALA A 269 -23.69 -11.17 -9.80
N GLY A 270 -23.63 -12.40 -10.33
CA GLY A 270 -23.55 -13.65 -9.56
C GLY A 270 -22.15 -14.00 -9.04
N ALA A 271 -21.10 -13.49 -9.66
CA ALA A 271 -19.73 -13.92 -9.41
C ALA A 271 -19.19 -13.46 -8.03
N ARG A 272 -18.23 -14.23 -7.50
CA ARG A 272 -17.45 -13.84 -6.31
C ARG A 272 -16.54 -12.66 -6.66
N VAL A 273 -16.08 -11.91 -5.64
CA VAL A 273 -15.16 -10.78 -5.83
C VAL A 273 -13.94 -11.17 -6.67
N GLN A 274 -13.34 -12.32 -6.38
CA GLN A 274 -12.15 -12.77 -7.11
C GLN A 274 -12.43 -13.10 -8.58
N ASP A 275 -13.59 -13.65 -8.88
CA ASP A 275 -14.00 -13.97 -10.24
C ASP A 275 -14.21 -12.68 -11.06
N ARG A 276 -14.83 -11.65 -10.44
CA ARG A 276 -14.98 -10.32 -11.04
C ARG A 276 -13.64 -9.66 -11.33
N VAL A 277 -12.72 -9.66 -10.35
CA VAL A 277 -11.35 -9.13 -10.52
C VAL A 277 -10.64 -9.84 -11.68
N THR A 278 -10.70 -11.17 -11.71
CA THR A 278 -10.05 -11.96 -12.76
C THR A 278 -10.62 -11.62 -14.15
N GLU A 279 -11.94 -11.51 -14.26
CA GLU A 279 -12.60 -11.16 -15.52
C GLU A 279 -12.28 -9.71 -15.95
N GLN A 280 -12.29 -8.76 -15.02
CA GLN A 280 -11.89 -7.39 -15.32
C GLN A 280 -10.45 -7.32 -15.84
N LEU A 281 -9.51 -8.01 -15.19
CA LEU A 281 -8.12 -8.05 -15.64
C LEU A 281 -7.97 -8.72 -17.01
N ARG A 282 -8.72 -9.79 -17.26
CA ARG A 282 -8.74 -10.46 -18.57
C ARG A 282 -9.25 -9.52 -19.67
N ARG A 283 -10.36 -8.82 -19.42
CA ARG A 283 -10.91 -7.82 -20.38
C ARG A 283 -9.93 -6.68 -20.60
N THR A 284 -9.31 -6.16 -19.55
CA THR A 284 -8.30 -5.10 -19.64
C THR A 284 -7.10 -5.53 -20.50
N ALA A 285 -6.60 -6.75 -20.29
CA ALA A 285 -5.51 -7.30 -21.09
C ALA A 285 -5.92 -7.59 -22.56
N GLY A 286 -7.21 -7.78 -22.81
CA GLY A 286 -7.76 -8.02 -24.15
C GLY A 286 -8.16 -6.75 -24.89
N LEU A 287 -8.02 -5.56 -24.30
CA LEU A 287 -8.25 -4.30 -25.03
C LEU A 287 -7.24 -4.18 -26.17
N PRO A 288 -7.70 -3.82 -27.39
CA PRO A 288 -6.81 -3.56 -28.51
C PRO A 288 -5.77 -2.47 -28.15
N ASP A 289 -4.57 -2.62 -28.69
CA ASP A 289 -3.52 -1.58 -28.57
C ASP A 289 -3.71 -0.58 -29.71
N ASP A 290 -4.68 0.29 -29.56
CA ASP A 290 -5.14 1.24 -30.57
C ASP A 290 -5.28 2.67 -30.01
N ALA A 291 -5.78 3.57 -30.85
CA ALA A 291 -5.94 4.98 -30.50
C ALA A 291 -6.95 5.22 -29.35
N ASP A 292 -7.95 4.35 -29.18
CA ASP A 292 -8.94 4.47 -28.10
C ASP A 292 -8.30 4.16 -26.75
N ARG A 293 -7.55 3.05 -26.66
CA ARG A 293 -6.76 2.70 -25.48
C ARG A 293 -5.73 3.79 -25.15
N ALA A 294 -4.97 4.24 -26.15
CA ALA A 294 -3.97 5.31 -25.95
C ALA A 294 -4.62 6.62 -25.50
N GLY A 295 -5.75 6.99 -26.13
CA GLY A 295 -6.52 8.16 -25.74
C GLY A 295 -7.10 8.08 -24.33
N TRP A 296 -7.50 6.88 -23.88
CA TRP A 296 -7.94 6.69 -22.49
C TRP A 296 -6.81 6.84 -21.49
N LEU A 297 -5.66 6.18 -21.73
CA LEU A 297 -4.49 6.31 -20.89
C LEU A 297 -4.04 7.77 -20.77
N GLY A 298 -4.05 8.53 -21.87
CA GLY A 298 -3.70 9.94 -21.90
C GLY A 298 -4.64 10.88 -21.12
N ARG A 299 -5.81 10.40 -20.65
CA ARG A 299 -6.73 11.18 -19.78
C ARG A 299 -6.33 11.13 -18.30
N LEU A 300 -5.47 10.20 -17.92
CA LEU A 300 -4.97 10.15 -16.55
C LEU A 300 -4.05 11.35 -16.30
N ASP A 301 -4.32 12.10 -15.25
CA ASP A 301 -3.58 13.33 -14.91
C ASP A 301 -3.51 13.51 -13.39
N ARG A 302 -2.67 14.46 -12.94
CA ARG A 302 -2.46 14.81 -11.52
C ARG A 302 -1.99 13.64 -10.65
N VAL A 303 -1.29 12.69 -11.22
CA VAL A 303 -0.68 11.60 -10.47
C VAL A 303 0.58 12.10 -9.77
N ALA A 304 0.76 11.69 -8.53
CA ALA A 304 1.98 11.88 -7.76
C ALA A 304 2.85 10.62 -7.86
N LEU A 305 4.17 10.80 -7.95
CA LEU A 305 5.16 9.72 -7.85
C LEU A 305 6.10 10.00 -6.69
N VAL A 306 6.35 8.99 -5.88
CA VAL A 306 7.32 9.05 -4.79
C VAL A 306 8.35 7.94 -4.94
N SER A 307 9.62 8.28 -4.71
CA SER A 307 10.76 7.34 -4.74
C SER A 307 11.43 7.29 -3.37
N ASP A 308 11.79 6.08 -2.90
CA ASP A 308 12.50 5.85 -1.63
C ASP A 308 13.95 6.32 -1.66
N GLY A 309 14.51 6.53 -2.85
CA GLY A 309 15.86 7.04 -3.09
C GLY A 309 15.89 8.00 -4.27
N ALA A 310 17.01 8.68 -4.43
CA ALA A 310 17.21 9.65 -5.51
C ALA A 310 17.01 9.00 -6.88
N LEU A 311 16.37 9.74 -7.80
CA LEU A 311 16.24 9.35 -9.20
C LEU A 311 17.62 9.50 -9.86
N PRO A 312 18.23 8.40 -10.37
CA PRO A 312 19.61 8.46 -10.84
C PRO A 312 19.75 9.07 -12.24
N PHE A 313 18.69 9.04 -13.05
CA PHE A 313 18.68 9.49 -14.44
C PHE A 313 17.31 10.05 -14.85
N ALA A 314 17.29 10.85 -15.91
CA ALA A 314 16.11 11.46 -16.50
C ALA A 314 15.06 10.45 -17.01
N ASP A 315 15.50 9.24 -17.40
CA ASP A 315 14.63 8.17 -17.89
C ASP A 315 13.52 7.77 -16.90
N ASN A 316 13.76 7.93 -15.60
CA ASN A 316 12.74 7.73 -14.57
C ASN A 316 11.60 8.75 -14.70
N VAL A 317 11.92 10.00 -15.01
CA VAL A 317 10.93 11.07 -15.22
C VAL A 317 10.16 10.84 -16.52
N GLU A 318 10.88 10.45 -17.60
CA GLU A 318 10.26 10.09 -18.88
C GLU A 318 9.24 8.95 -18.70
N GLN A 319 9.60 7.90 -17.96
CA GLN A 319 8.67 6.81 -17.66
C GLN A 319 7.50 7.28 -16.79
N ALA A 320 7.74 8.10 -15.78
CA ALA A 320 6.69 8.65 -14.92
C ALA A 320 5.67 9.49 -15.71
N ALA A 321 6.15 10.31 -16.65
CA ALA A 321 5.32 11.18 -17.47
C ALA A 321 4.28 10.41 -18.32
N LEU A 322 4.58 9.17 -18.71
CA LEU A 322 3.66 8.31 -19.48
C LEU A 322 2.40 7.94 -18.69
N HIS A 323 2.43 8.05 -17.36
CA HIS A 323 1.36 7.64 -16.46
C HIS A 323 0.67 8.83 -15.76
N GLY A 324 0.65 10.01 -16.41
CA GLY A 324 -0.08 11.19 -15.94
C GLY A 324 0.53 11.89 -14.71
N VAL A 325 1.82 11.67 -14.42
CA VAL A 325 2.51 12.28 -13.29
C VAL A 325 2.65 13.78 -13.47
N ARG A 326 2.31 14.53 -12.42
CA ARG A 326 2.49 15.98 -12.31
C ARG A 326 3.32 16.37 -11.11
N PHE A 327 3.49 15.49 -10.14
CA PHE A 327 4.18 15.75 -8.89
C PHE A 327 5.14 14.61 -8.59
N ILE A 328 6.39 14.93 -8.26
CA ILE A 328 7.40 13.94 -7.85
C ILE A 328 7.99 14.38 -6.52
N ALA A 329 8.14 13.44 -5.57
CA ALA A 329 8.96 13.62 -4.37
C ALA A 329 10.04 12.52 -4.32
N GLU A 330 11.28 12.94 -4.05
CA GLU A 330 12.44 12.07 -3.91
C GLU A 330 13.50 12.74 -3.02
N PRO A 331 14.52 12.02 -2.51
CA PRO A 331 15.50 12.62 -1.60
C PRO A 331 16.31 13.79 -2.15
N GLY A 332 16.62 13.80 -3.43
CA GLY A 332 17.63 14.69 -4.01
C GLY A 332 19.06 14.14 -3.91
N ASP A 333 20.03 14.99 -4.11
CA ASP A 333 21.46 14.74 -3.96
C ASP A 333 22.04 13.62 -4.84
N SER A 334 21.40 13.32 -5.98
CA SER A 334 22.00 12.51 -7.04
C SER A 334 23.01 13.35 -7.84
N VAL A 335 24.05 12.72 -8.33
CA VAL A 335 25.02 13.35 -9.28
C VAL A 335 24.30 13.91 -10.53
N ARG A 336 23.14 13.35 -10.86
CA ARG A 336 22.32 13.77 -12.01
C ARG A 336 21.06 14.55 -11.64
N SER A 337 20.96 15.09 -10.42
CA SER A 337 19.78 15.85 -9.98
C SER A 337 19.43 17.03 -10.88
N ALA A 338 20.44 17.66 -11.49
CA ALA A 338 20.22 18.74 -12.46
C ALA A 338 19.51 18.25 -13.74
N ASP A 339 19.90 17.08 -14.27
CA ASP A 339 19.29 16.47 -15.45
C ASP A 339 17.84 16.04 -15.15
N VAL A 340 17.61 15.44 -13.97
CA VAL A 340 16.28 15.05 -13.49
C VAL A 340 15.36 16.28 -13.38
N LEU A 341 15.87 17.38 -12.81
CA LEU A 341 15.11 18.63 -12.69
C LEU A 341 14.79 19.25 -14.06
N ALA A 342 15.74 19.21 -14.99
CA ALA A 342 15.52 19.70 -16.35
C ALA A 342 14.44 18.91 -17.06
N GLU A 343 14.45 17.58 -16.90
CA GLU A 343 13.44 16.69 -17.47
C GLU A 343 12.05 16.88 -16.84
N CYS A 344 11.97 17.07 -15.53
CA CYS A 344 10.71 17.43 -14.85
C CYS A 344 10.12 18.71 -15.44
N ARG A 345 10.95 19.73 -15.66
CA ARG A 345 10.50 20.99 -16.28
C ARG A 345 9.99 20.80 -17.70
N ARG A 346 10.64 19.96 -18.51
CA ARG A 346 10.22 19.63 -19.88
C ARG A 346 8.84 18.99 -19.92
N HIS A 347 8.49 18.19 -18.92
CA HIS A 347 7.20 17.52 -18.81
C HIS A 347 6.18 18.29 -17.96
N GLY A 348 6.50 19.48 -17.44
CA GLY A 348 5.61 20.26 -16.57
C GLY A 348 5.32 19.54 -15.24
N ILE A 349 6.33 18.83 -14.71
CA ILE A 349 6.24 18.07 -13.45
C ILE A 349 6.90 18.89 -12.33
N ASP A 350 6.20 19.05 -11.23
CA ASP A 350 6.72 19.65 -10.02
C ASP A 350 7.53 18.63 -9.22
N LEU A 351 8.83 18.89 -9.04
CA LEU A 351 9.76 18.06 -8.28
C LEU A 351 10.01 18.64 -6.89
N VAL A 352 9.87 17.82 -5.85
CA VAL A 352 10.19 18.13 -4.46
C VAL A 352 11.36 17.26 -4.00
N HIS A 353 12.45 17.88 -3.56
CA HIS A 353 13.55 17.19 -2.89
C HIS A 353 13.28 17.20 -1.39
N THR A 354 13.11 16.01 -0.81
CA THR A 354 12.77 15.85 0.61
C THR A 354 13.99 15.87 1.52
N GLY A 355 15.17 15.60 1.00
CA GLY A 355 16.39 15.39 1.78
C GLY A 355 16.39 14.09 2.61
N VAL A 356 15.37 13.25 2.47
CA VAL A 356 15.19 12.02 3.27
C VAL A 356 15.17 10.79 2.37
N ARG A 357 16.14 9.89 2.57
CA ARG A 357 16.19 8.58 1.93
C ARG A 357 15.48 7.54 2.81
N LEU A 358 14.61 6.73 2.21
CA LEU A 358 13.71 5.80 2.90
C LEU A 358 13.96 4.34 2.53
N PHE A 359 15.23 3.93 2.42
CA PHE A 359 15.57 2.55 2.06
C PHE A 359 15.13 1.54 3.13
N ARG A 360 14.55 0.43 2.66
CA ARG A 360 14.14 -0.70 3.48
C ARG A 360 14.65 -2.01 2.87
N HIS A 361 15.37 -2.81 3.68
CA HIS A 361 15.92 -4.11 3.29
C HIS A 361 15.60 -5.20 4.30
#